data_61d32d4250f03dfad711f30dfb05378b
#
_entry.id   61d32d4250f03dfad711f30dfb05378b
#
_cell.length_a   1.000
_cell.length_b   1.000
_cell.length_c   1.000
_cell.angle_alpha   90.00
_cell.angle_beta   90.00
_cell.angle_gamma   90.00
#
_symmetry.space_group_name_H-M   'P 1'
#
loop_
_entity.id
_entity.type
_entity.pdbx_description
1 polymer ?
#
loop_
_entity_poly.entity_id
_entity_poly.type
_entity_poly.pdbx_seq_one_letter_code
_entity_poly.pdbx_strand_id
1 'polypeptide(L)'
;MSTESFDFIIAGGGTAGIALAARLSEAAHQSVLVLEAGLDHGDDARVKTPAFYSALFGTDADWGFRTVAQRNLDGRSISLNQGKALGGSSVINSHVWAPPTKAVLDVWAELGNAGWDWATMGPYYTKAFTAPQTPEELRRALGVDSWSSDDVNTSGPVQLSYPGTPTHPIREAWAETFKRMGYLMTTNPWVQASVGAFSNLASIDPVKRERSHAAKVYYSPVQDRQNLHVVLGAHVDKIIFADDQPQPKAIGVQYRHEGKIKLAHVQKEIIVSAGALQSPKLLELSGIGNADILKQHNIDIVKDLPGVGENLQDHLVCDIGFAAVDEMETLDGLVRQDPKALQEAVVNFAQHHDGLLTSGGIKTYAYLPVIDFLAGMGREKLEKLLKEDRPSDSPTPENARARMYYEILEKTLLDPNRPSGAYLTAIGQNPIASDPSTGKPSPPQPGKHLTIATILAQPLSRGTVHIVSNGPAEAPEIDPKYLSNPLDREIFAQHIKYIEPIASSAPLRDVLKQPLERNSPLAHITDSNAARRYMASRAISMWHPTGTCVMLPERLGGVVDASLRVHGVRNLRVVDSSIVPLLPPGNLQSTVYAVTERAADLIKEAHGLN
;
A
#
# COMPACT_ATOMS: atom_id res chain seq x y z
N MET A 1 -39.10 13.14 -6.00
CA MET A 1 -38.00 12.17 -5.92
C MET A 1 -38.02 11.67 -4.49
N SER A 2 -38.18 10.37 -4.26
CA SER A 2 -38.05 9.82 -2.91
C SER A 2 -36.59 10.01 -2.50
N THR A 3 -36.33 10.81 -1.49
CA THR A 3 -34.99 11.00 -0.90
C THR A 3 -34.74 9.81 0.03
N GLU A 4 -33.89 8.88 -0.41
CA GLU A 4 -33.50 7.76 0.44
C GLU A 4 -32.59 8.28 1.57
N SER A 5 -32.84 7.81 2.80
CA SER A 5 -32.11 8.21 3.99
C SER A 5 -31.52 7.00 4.67
N PHE A 6 -30.24 7.09 5.04
CA PHE A 6 -29.47 6.00 5.66
C PHE A 6 -28.82 6.47 6.97
N ASP A 7 -28.56 5.56 7.90
CA ASP A 7 -27.78 5.89 9.09
C ASP A 7 -26.34 6.23 8.75
N PHE A 8 -25.73 5.44 7.87
CA PHE A 8 -24.35 5.62 7.41
C PHE A 8 -24.28 5.61 5.88
N ILE A 9 -23.49 6.52 5.31
CA ILE A 9 -23.14 6.52 3.89
C ILE A 9 -21.63 6.41 3.76
N ILE A 10 -21.16 5.41 3.01
CA ILE A 10 -19.74 5.16 2.74
C ILE A 10 -19.46 5.53 1.28
N ALA A 11 -18.65 6.56 1.06
CA ALA A 11 -18.22 6.99 -0.26
C ALA A 11 -16.95 6.24 -0.67
N GLY A 12 -17.11 5.22 -1.51
CA GLY A 12 -16.10 4.27 -1.96
C GLY A 12 -16.26 2.89 -1.33
N GLY A 13 -16.52 1.88 -2.16
CA GLY A 13 -16.59 0.46 -1.79
C GLY A 13 -15.26 -0.27 -1.97
N GLY A 14 -14.13 0.44 -1.80
CA GLY A 14 -12.78 -0.10 -1.88
C GLY A 14 -12.43 -1.04 -0.72
N THR A 15 -11.13 -1.32 -0.55
CA THR A 15 -10.63 -2.23 0.51
C THR A 15 -11.13 -1.84 1.89
N ALA A 16 -11.04 -0.55 2.24
CA ALA A 16 -11.52 -0.05 3.53
C ALA A 16 -13.04 0.03 3.58
N GLY A 17 -13.65 0.69 2.59
CA GLY A 17 -15.09 1.01 2.65
C GLY A 17 -15.99 -0.22 2.71
N ILE A 18 -15.71 -1.27 1.92
CA ILE A 18 -16.55 -2.48 1.95
C ILE A 18 -16.33 -3.32 3.21
N ALA A 19 -15.10 -3.35 3.75
CA ALA A 19 -14.84 -4.00 5.03
C ALA A 19 -15.54 -3.26 6.19
N LEU A 20 -15.51 -1.93 6.18
CA LEU A 20 -16.22 -1.10 7.14
C LEU A 20 -17.75 -1.31 7.06
N ALA A 21 -18.29 -1.34 5.85
CA ALA A 21 -19.73 -1.58 5.63
C ALA A 21 -20.18 -2.93 6.21
N ALA A 22 -19.38 -3.99 6.00
CA ALA A 22 -19.66 -5.31 6.58
C ALA A 22 -19.71 -5.27 8.12
N ARG A 23 -18.81 -4.49 8.76
CA ARG A 23 -18.77 -4.33 10.22
C ARG A 23 -19.91 -3.46 10.76
N LEU A 24 -20.22 -2.36 10.11
CA LEU A 24 -21.31 -1.48 10.57
C LEU A 24 -22.70 -2.13 10.40
N SER A 25 -22.88 -2.94 9.34
CA SER A 25 -24.14 -3.66 9.11
C SER A 25 -24.37 -4.85 10.05
N GLU A 26 -23.43 -5.19 10.94
CA GLU A 26 -23.66 -6.14 12.04
C GLU A 26 -24.77 -5.64 12.99
N ALA A 27 -24.89 -4.33 13.17
CA ALA A 27 -26.02 -3.73 13.89
C ALA A 27 -27.25 -3.68 12.96
N ALA A 28 -28.10 -4.69 13.04
CA ALA A 28 -29.23 -4.92 12.11
C ALA A 28 -30.24 -3.75 12.00
N HIS A 29 -30.28 -2.89 13.02
CA HIS A 29 -31.17 -1.70 13.03
C HIS A 29 -30.52 -0.45 12.41
N GLN A 30 -29.28 -0.56 11.91
CA GLN A 30 -28.58 0.53 11.23
C GLN A 30 -28.53 0.28 9.72
N SER A 31 -29.02 1.22 8.96
CA SER A 31 -28.95 1.17 7.50
C SER A 31 -27.63 1.74 6.98
N VAL A 32 -26.94 0.98 6.13
CA VAL A 32 -25.64 1.34 5.55
C VAL A 32 -25.75 1.38 4.03
N LEU A 33 -25.42 2.52 3.42
CA LEU A 33 -25.29 2.68 1.97
C LEU A 33 -23.79 2.77 1.60
N VAL A 34 -23.38 1.96 0.64
CA VAL A 34 -22.06 2.05 -0.02
C VAL A 34 -22.24 2.51 -1.45
N LEU A 35 -21.52 3.55 -1.85
CA LEU A 35 -21.47 4.06 -3.22
C LEU A 35 -20.10 3.78 -3.82
N GLU A 36 -20.01 2.85 -4.78
CA GLU A 36 -18.77 2.46 -5.45
C GLU A 36 -18.80 2.86 -6.93
N ALA A 37 -17.75 3.56 -7.37
CA ALA A 37 -17.64 4.05 -8.75
C ALA A 37 -17.36 2.91 -9.75
N GLY A 38 -16.70 1.85 -9.31
CA GLY A 38 -16.40 0.67 -10.12
C GLY A 38 -17.53 -0.36 -10.14
N LEU A 39 -17.27 -1.45 -10.85
CA LEU A 39 -18.17 -2.61 -10.93
C LEU A 39 -17.62 -3.77 -10.07
N ASP A 40 -18.40 -4.84 -9.96
CA ASP A 40 -17.91 -6.08 -9.37
C ASP A 40 -17.16 -6.90 -10.43
N HIS A 41 -15.89 -7.13 -10.19
CA HIS A 41 -15.01 -7.95 -11.03
C HIS A 41 -14.65 -9.29 -10.36
N GLY A 42 -15.35 -9.67 -9.29
CA GLY A 42 -15.03 -10.88 -8.51
C GLY A 42 -15.03 -12.18 -9.30
N ASP A 43 -15.78 -12.25 -10.41
CA ASP A 43 -15.82 -13.41 -11.30
C ASP A 43 -14.80 -13.37 -12.45
N ASP A 44 -14.09 -12.28 -12.64
CA ASP A 44 -13.04 -12.17 -13.67
C ASP A 44 -11.88 -13.13 -13.34
N ALA A 45 -11.50 -13.97 -14.31
CA ALA A 45 -10.40 -14.91 -14.17
C ALA A 45 -9.07 -14.22 -13.85
N ARG A 46 -8.87 -12.97 -14.30
CA ARG A 46 -7.67 -12.17 -14.00
C ARG A 46 -7.62 -11.73 -12.52
N VAL A 47 -8.78 -11.55 -11.91
CA VAL A 47 -8.91 -11.27 -10.47
C VAL A 47 -8.68 -12.54 -9.66
N LYS A 48 -9.32 -13.64 -10.05
CA LYS A 48 -9.22 -14.93 -9.33
C LYS A 48 -7.81 -15.51 -9.37
N THR A 49 -7.12 -15.40 -10.52
CA THR A 49 -5.80 -16.01 -10.73
C THR A 49 -4.67 -15.10 -10.29
N PRO A 50 -3.92 -15.43 -9.22
CA PRO A 50 -2.92 -14.54 -8.65
C PRO A 50 -1.86 -14.03 -9.62
N ALA A 51 -1.37 -14.86 -10.55
CA ALA A 51 -0.34 -14.45 -11.51
C ALA A 51 -0.82 -13.40 -12.53
N PHE A 52 -2.12 -13.21 -12.68
CA PHE A 52 -2.68 -12.30 -13.69
C PHE A 52 -2.98 -10.89 -13.18
N TYR A 53 -2.55 -10.55 -11.97
CA TYR A 53 -2.86 -9.24 -11.37
C TYR A 53 -2.44 -8.06 -12.27
N SER A 54 -1.31 -8.13 -12.95
CA SER A 54 -0.83 -7.05 -13.82
C SER A 54 -1.65 -6.89 -15.10
N ALA A 55 -2.41 -7.91 -15.52
CA ALA A 55 -3.32 -7.83 -16.66
C ALA A 55 -4.60 -7.01 -16.36
N LEU A 56 -4.80 -6.59 -15.12
CA LEU A 56 -5.89 -5.70 -14.71
C LEU A 56 -5.51 -4.22 -14.86
N PHE A 57 -4.22 -3.90 -14.99
CA PHE A 57 -3.76 -2.51 -15.13
C PHE A 57 -4.20 -1.91 -16.46
N GLY A 58 -4.72 -0.67 -16.41
CA GLY A 58 -5.25 0.04 -17.57
C GLY A 58 -6.59 -0.49 -18.08
N THR A 59 -7.25 -1.40 -17.35
CA THR A 59 -8.62 -1.84 -17.65
C THR A 59 -9.66 -0.99 -16.92
N ASP A 60 -10.95 -1.31 -17.07
CA ASP A 60 -12.04 -0.66 -16.34
C ASP A 60 -12.03 -0.90 -14.82
N ALA A 61 -11.29 -1.92 -14.36
CA ALA A 61 -11.01 -2.19 -12.95
C ALA A 61 -9.91 -1.30 -12.34
N ASP A 62 -9.30 -0.42 -13.12
CA ASP A 62 -8.20 0.47 -12.72
C ASP A 62 -8.53 1.92 -13.02
N TRP A 63 -8.27 2.83 -12.07
CA TRP A 63 -8.40 4.27 -12.29
C TRP A 63 -7.38 4.81 -13.30
N GLY A 64 -6.25 4.13 -13.51
CA GLY A 64 -5.20 4.51 -14.46
C GLY A 64 -4.50 5.82 -14.11
N PHE A 65 -4.39 6.19 -12.84
CA PHE A 65 -3.74 7.42 -12.41
C PHE A 65 -2.27 7.47 -12.80
N ARG A 66 -1.79 8.68 -13.03
CA ARG A 66 -0.37 8.98 -13.29
C ARG A 66 0.04 10.24 -12.55
N THR A 67 1.31 10.30 -12.17
CA THR A 67 1.90 11.51 -11.60
C THR A 67 2.15 12.56 -12.67
N VAL A 68 2.29 13.81 -12.25
CA VAL A 68 3.00 14.82 -13.07
C VAL A 68 4.46 14.36 -13.32
N ALA A 69 5.15 15.02 -14.23
CA ALA A 69 6.55 14.72 -14.51
C ALA A 69 7.43 14.88 -13.25
N GLN A 70 8.12 13.83 -12.85
CA GLN A 70 8.92 13.78 -11.63
C GLN A 70 10.37 14.21 -11.90
N ARG A 71 10.75 15.39 -11.42
CA ARG A 71 12.07 16.01 -11.68
C ARG A 71 13.24 15.09 -11.33
N ASN A 72 13.19 14.38 -10.20
CA ASN A 72 14.30 13.52 -9.75
C ASN A 72 14.22 12.09 -10.30
N LEU A 73 13.28 11.82 -11.18
CA LEU A 73 13.12 10.57 -11.93
C LEU A 73 13.20 10.83 -13.45
N ASP A 74 14.16 11.65 -13.87
CA ASP A 74 14.43 12.00 -15.29
C ASP A 74 13.20 12.59 -16.02
N GLY A 75 12.33 13.31 -15.30
CA GLY A 75 11.11 13.90 -15.86
C GLY A 75 10.01 12.88 -16.20
N ARG A 76 10.13 11.62 -15.77
CA ARG A 76 9.14 10.58 -16.04
C ARG A 76 7.84 10.83 -15.28
N SER A 77 6.72 10.57 -15.94
CA SER A 77 5.41 10.40 -15.30
C SER A 77 5.26 8.94 -14.87
N ILE A 78 4.98 8.70 -13.60
CA ILE A 78 4.91 7.38 -13.00
C ILE A 78 3.44 6.92 -12.91
N SER A 79 3.18 5.66 -13.27
CA SER A 79 1.85 5.04 -13.14
C SER A 79 1.53 4.77 -11.67
N LEU A 80 0.33 5.20 -11.24
CA LEU A 80 -0.21 5.00 -9.89
C LEU A 80 -1.54 4.22 -9.96
N ASN A 81 -1.46 2.97 -10.41
CA ASN A 81 -2.62 2.10 -10.54
C ASN A 81 -3.36 1.95 -9.20
N GLN A 82 -4.67 2.20 -9.20
CA GLN A 82 -5.55 2.05 -8.06
C GLN A 82 -6.85 1.39 -8.51
N GLY A 83 -7.36 0.45 -7.72
CA GLY A 83 -8.55 -0.31 -8.09
C GLY A 83 -9.81 0.55 -8.17
N LYS A 84 -10.53 0.42 -9.29
CA LYS A 84 -11.87 0.96 -9.53
C LYS A 84 -12.86 -0.19 -9.62
N ALA A 85 -13.17 -0.77 -8.47
CA ALA A 85 -13.94 -2.00 -8.37
C ALA A 85 -14.50 -2.17 -6.96
N LEU A 86 -15.54 -2.95 -6.80
CA LEU A 86 -15.97 -3.43 -5.48
C LEU A 86 -14.83 -4.22 -4.83
N GLY A 87 -14.32 -3.72 -3.69
CA GLY A 87 -13.09 -4.19 -3.04
C GLY A 87 -11.84 -3.37 -3.40
N GLY A 88 -11.94 -2.40 -4.31
CA GLY A 88 -10.88 -1.43 -4.65
C GLY A 88 -9.55 -2.06 -5.01
N SER A 89 -8.45 -1.48 -4.50
CA SER A 89 -7.10 -1.93 -4.81
C SER A 89 -6.78 -3.37 -4.34
N SER A 90 -7.57 -3.98 -3.43
CA SER A 90 -7.42 -5.39 -3.09
C SER A 90 -7.76 -6.34 -4.25
N VAL A 91 -8.51 -5.85 -5.26
CA VAL A 91 -8.89 -6.61 -6.46
C VAL A 91 -7.74 -6.69 -7.47
N ILE A 92 -6.87 -5.65 -7.53
CA ILE A 92 -5.83 -5.55 -8.57
C ILE A 92 -4.39 -5.64 -8.03
N ASN A 93 -4.17 -5.71 -6.71
CA ASN A 93 -2.84 -5.76 -6.11
C ASN A 93 -2.11 -7.10 -6.36
N SER A 94 -0.81 -7.15 -6.01
CA SER A 94 0.03 -8.36 -6.12
C SER A 94 -0.07 -9.29 -4.91
N HIS A 95 -1.08 -9.18 -4.07
CA HIS A 95 -1.44 -10.02 -2.91
C HIS A 95 -0.52 -9.93 -1.71
N VAL A 96 0.69 -9.37 -1.82
CA VAL A 96 1.68 -9.39 -0.74
C VAL A 96 1.08 -8.89 0.57
N TRP A 97 1.16 -9.75 1.59
CA TRP A 97 0.74 -9.42 2.95
C TRP A 97 1.99 -9.21 3.79
N ALA A 98 2.34 -7.94 4.04
CA ALA A 98 3.50 -7.55 4.81
C ALA A 98 3.06 -6.93 6.14
N PRO A 99 3.67 -7.32 7.28
CA PRO A 99 3.37 -6.72 8.56
C PRO A 99 4.08 -5.37 8.72
N PRO A 100 3.48 -4.40 9.44
CA PRO A 100 4.20 -3.21 9.87
C PRO A 100 5.18 -3.56 10.98
N THR A 101 6.15 -2.69 11.23
CA THR A 101 6.96 -2.80 12.45
C THR A 101 6.25 -2.14 13.64
N LYS A 102 6.47 -2.70 14.84
CA LYS A 102 5.99 -2.09 16.08
C LYS A 102 6.39 -0.60 16.17
N ALA A 103 7.64 -0.29 15.84
CA ALA A 103 8.20 1.04 15.96
C ALA A 103 7.44 2.09 15.14
N VAL A 104 6.93 1.75 13.95
CA VAL A 104 6.20 2.73 13.13
C VAL A 104 4.81 3.04 13.71
N LEU A 105 4.15 2.06 14.31
CA LEU A 105 2.85 2.29 14.95
C LEU A 105 2.99 3.04 16.28
N ASP A 106 4.02 2.76 17.07
CA ASP A 106 4.30 3.56 18.27
C ASP A 106 4.53 5.03 17.89
N VAL A 107 5.21 5.29 16.77
CA VAL A 107 5.36 6.65 16.22
C VAL A 107 4.02 7.27 15.84
N TRP A 108 3.04 6.54 15.35
CA TRP A 108 1.71 7.13 15.07
C TRP A 108 1.09 7.74 16.33
N ALA A 109 1.25 7.09 17.49
CA ALA A 109 0.80 7.65 18.76
C ALA A 109 1.66 8.85 19.19
N GLU A 110 3.00 8.80 19.01
CA GLU A 110 3.91 9.93 19.29
C GLU A 110 3.57 11.18 18.46
N LEU A 111 3.02 11.01 17.26
CA LEU A 111 2.54 12.08 16.39
C LEU A 111 1.26 12.78 16.89
N GLY A 112 0.74 12.37 18.05
CA GLY A 112 -0.43 12.95 18.70
C GLY A 112 -1.72 12.14 18.54
N ASN A 113 -1.63 10.89 18.05
CA ASN A 113 -2.77 10.02 17.82
C ASN A 113 -2.88 8.97 18.93
N ALA A 114 -3.34 9.35 20.11
CA ALA A 114 -3.51 8.43 21.22
C ALA A 114 -4.34 7.19 20.83
N GLY A 115 -3.87 6.01 21.22
CA GLY A 115 -4.50 4.74 20.90
C GLY A 115 -4.19 4.19 19.50
N TRP A 116 -3.20 4.74 18.77
CA TRP A 116 -2.73 4.21 17.50
C TRP A 116 -1.33 3.59 17.58
N ASP A 117 -0.89 3.26 18.78
CA ASP A 117 0.33 2.50 19.05
C ASP A 117 0.17 1.01 18.73
N TRP A 118 1.27 0.27 18.75
CA TRP A 118 1.25 -1.17 18.50
C TRP A 118 0.40 -1.94 19.52
N ALA A 119 0.42 -1.53 20.79
CA ALA A 119 -0.34 -2.23 21.82
C ALA A 119 -1.85 -2.24 21.53
N THR A 120 -2.34 -1.14 20.97
CA THR A 120 -3.74 -1.00 20.55
C THR A 120 -3.99 -1.61 19.17
N MET A 121 -3.12 -1.35 18.21
CA MET A 121 -3.33 -1.73 16.80
C MET A 121 -3.02 -3.19 16.50
N GLY A 122 -2.08 -3.82 17.21
CA GLY A 122 -1.69 -5.21 16.99
C GLY A 122 -2.88 -6.18 16.94
N PRO A 123 -3.83 -6.13 17.90
CA PRO A 123 -5.04 -6.93 17.85
C PRO A 123 -5.90 -6.72 16.59
N TYR A 124 -5.96 -5.50 16.03
CA TYR A 124 -6.70 -5.23 14.80
C TYR A 124 -6.02 -5.80 13.55
N TYR A 125 -4.68 -5.86 13.54
CA TYR A 125 -3.98 -6.57 12.47
C TYR A 125 -4.32 -8.06 12.48
N THR A 126 -4.30 -8.72 13.65
CA THR A 126 -4.62 -10.14 13.76
C THR A 126 -6.11 -10.44 13.57
N LYS A 127 -7.01 -9.52 13.92
CA LYS A 127 -8.46 -9.61 13.69
C LYS A 127 -8.82 -9.66 12.19
N ALA A 128 -7.98 -9.10 11.32
CA ALA A 128 -8.30 -8.96 9.90
C ALA A 128 -8.07 -10.22 9.08
N PHE A 129 -7.22 -11.17 9.51
CA PHE A 129 -6.81 -12.29 8.68
C PHE A 129 -6.82 -13.65 9.38
N THR A 130 -6.85 -14.71 8.57
CA THR A 130 -6.56 -16.07 8.98
C THR A 130 -5.19 -16.47 8.44
N ALA A 131 -4.24 -16.79 9.34
CA ALA A 131 -2.91 -17.26 8.98
C ALA A 131 -2.93 -18.75 8.58
N PRO A 132 -2.09 -19.18 7.63
CA PRO A 132 -1.94 -20.60 7.34
C PRO A 132 -1.23 -21.30 8.50
N GLN A 133 -1.65 -22.52 8.80
CA GLN A 133 -0.82 -23.42 9.59
C GLN A 133 0.35 -23.89 8.74
N THR A 134 1.57 -23.78 9.28
CA THR A 134 2.77 -24.20 8.56
C THR A 134 3.15 -25.61 9.00
N PRO A 135 3.06 -26.64 8.10
CA PRO A 135 3.49 -27.99 8.41
C PRO A 135 4.96 -28.03 8.84
N GLU A 136 5.31 -28.89 9.80
CA GLU A 136 6.65 -28.97 10.37
C GLU A 136 7.73 -29.20 9.31
N GLU A 137 7.45 -30.06 8.33
CA GLU A 137 8.35 -30.38 7.22
C GLU A 137 8.65 -29.19 6.28
N LEU A 138 7.79 -28.17 6.28
CA LEU A 138 7.98 -26.97 5.43
C LEU A 138 8.66 -25.83 6.19
N ARG A 139 8.73 -25.87 7.51
CA ARG A 139 9.20 -24.75 8.34
C ARG A 139 10.61 -24.31 7.96
N ARG A 140 11.52 -25.28 7.73
CA ARG A 140 12.88 -24.99 7.32
C ARG A 140 12.96 -24.36 5.93
N ALA A 141 12.27 -24.93 4.95
CA ALA A 141 12.24 -24.41 3.57
C ALA A 141 11.66 -22.99 3.50
N LEU A 142 10.75 -22.66 4.41
CA LEU A 142 10.16 -21.33 4.55
C LEU A 142 11.02 -20.37 5.41
N GLY A 143 12.06 -20.86 6.08
CA GLY A 143 12.88 -20.06 7.00
C GLY A 143 12.13 -19.64 8.27
N VAL A 144 11.14 -20.42 8.69
CA VAL A 144 10.26 -20.13 9.84
C VAL A 144 10.39 -21.13 10.98
N ASP A 145 11.41 -21.98 10.93
CA ASP A 145 11.71 -23.00 11.95
C ASP A 145 12.04 -22.41 13.34
N SER A 146 12.50 -21.15 13.36
CA SER A 146 12.73 -20.40 14.60
C SER A 146 11.48 -19.71 15.17
N TRP A 147 10.36 -19.68 14.44
CA TRP A 147 9.14 -19.04 14.91
C TRP A 147 8.34 -19.99 15.79
N SER A 148 7.72 -19.46 16.86
CA SER A 148 6.76 -20.21 17.65
C SER A 148 5.48 -20.47 16.83
N SER A 149 4.97 -21.70 16.86
CA SER A 149 3.72 -22.08 16.16
C SER A 149 2.47 -21.50 16.81
N ASP A 150 2.56 -21.12 18.09
CA ASP A 150 1.39 -20.68 18.88
C ASP A 150 1.15 -19.16 18.79
N ASP A 151 2.03 -18.42 18.11
CA ASP A 151 2.07 -16.96 18.14
C ASP A 151 0.96 -16.29 17.31
N VAL A 152 0.28 -17.00 16.38
CA VAL A 152 -0.75 -16.40 15.52
C VAL A 152 -1.95 -17.33 15.36
N ASN A 153 -2.81 -17.35 16.35
CA ASN A 153 -4.14 -17.96 16.19
C ASN A 153 -5.12 -16.88 15.71
N THR A 154 -5.38 -16.83 14.42
CA THR A 154 -6.22 -15.83 13.77
C THR A 154 -7.37 -16.48 13.04
N SER A 155 -8.53 -15.84 13.07
CA SER A 155 -9.76 -16.30 12.41
C SER A 155 -10.45 -15.17 11.63
N GLY A 156 -9.65 -14.18 11.18
CA GLY A 156 -10.17 -13.04 10.43
C GLY A 156 -10.60 -13.39 9.00
N PRO A 157 -11.32 -12.49 8.33
CA PRO A 157 -11.91 -12.77 7.03
C PRO A 157 -10.90 -13.02 5.91
N VAL A 158 -9.78 -12.26 5.89
CA VAL A 158 -8.79 -12.38 4.82
C VAL A 158 -8.01 -13.68 4.95
N GLN A 159 -8.17 -14.57 3.97
CA GLN A 159 -7.46 -15.84 3.95
C GLN A 159 -6.04 -15.64 3.40
N LEU A 160 -5.03 -16.10 4.15
CA LEU A 160 -3.63 -16.00 3.76
C LEU A 160 -3.03 -17.37 3.46
N SER A 161 -2.05 -17.39 2.56
CA SER A 161 -1.21 -18.55 2.31
C SER A 161 0.18 -18.12 1.83
N TYR A 162 1.14 -19.06 1.83
CA TYR A 162 2.42 -18.85 1.16
C TYR A 162 2.18 -18.88 -0.36
N PRO A 163 2.56 -17.81 -1.11
CA PRO A 163 2.28 -17.71 -2.54
C PRO A 163 3.10 -18.72 -3.35
N GLY A 164 2.48 -19.37 -4.33
CA GLY A 164 3.11 -20.39 -5.16
C GLY A 164 3.42 -21.68 -4.39
N THR A 165 4.30 -22.51 -4.97
CA THR A 165 4.77 -23.74 -4.33
C THR A 165 5.58 -23.42 -3.06
N PRO A 166 5.20 -23.95 -1.87
CA PRO A 166 5.89 -23.64 -0.62
C PRO A 166 7.38 -24.06 -0.62
N THR A 167 7.73 -25.15 -1.27
CA THR A 167 9.09 -25.70 -1.39
C THR A 167 9.94 -25.04 -2.48
N HIS A 168 9.50 -23.92 -3.05
CA HIS A 168 10.27 -23.22 -4.09
C HIS A 168 11.67 -22.82 -3.55
N PRO A 169 12.77 -23.19 -4.24
CA PRO A 169 14.13 -23.09 -3.70
C PRO A 169 14.58 -21.68 -3.32
N ILE A 170 13.95 -20.65 -3.88
CA ILE A 170 14.26 -19.25 -3.54
C ILE A 170 14.02 -18.93 -2.06
N ARG A 171 13.07 -19.59 -1.41
CA ARG A 171 12.73 -19.30 -0.01
C ARG A 171 13.86 -19.74 0.93
N GLU A 172 14.31 -20.98 0.78
CA GLU A 172 15.44 -21.50 1.57
C GLU A 172 16.74 -20.74 1.23
N ALA A 173 17.00 -20.50 -0.07
CA ALA A 173 18.17 -19.73 -0.50
C ALA A 173 18.18 -18.32 0.09
N TRP A 174 17.03 -17.63 0.13
CA TRP A 174 16.89 -16.32 0.76
C TRP A 174 17.12 -16.36 2.26
N ALA A 175 16.39 -17.24 2.96
CA ALA A 175 16.49 -17.36 4.41
C ALA A 175 17.92 -17.70 4.87
N GLU A 176 18.56 -18.70 4.26
CA GLU A 176 19.93 -19.11 4.60
C GLU A 176 20.97 -18.04 4.23
N THR A 177 20.78 -17.31 3.13
CA THR A 177 21.64 -16.17 2.80
C THR A 177 21.60 -15.10 3.88
N PHE A 178 20.39 -14.66 4.24
CA PHE A 178 20.24 -13.64 5.28
C PHE A 178 20.62 -14.11 6.67
N LYS A 179 20.45 -15.40 6.98
CA LYS A 179 20.96 -16.01 8.21
C LYS A 179 22.49 -15.88 8.31
N ARG A 180 23.21 -16.19 7.21
CA ARG A 180 24.68 -16.03 7.15
C ARG A 180 25.11 -14.57 7.20
N MET A 181 24.30 -13.66 6.69
CA MET A 181 24.54 -12.21 6.78
C MET A 181 24.14 -11.62 8.14
N GLY A 182 23.54 -12.40 9.06
CA GLY A 182 23.10 -11.94 10.38
C GLY A 182 21.75 -11.24 10.41
N TYR A 183 20.95 -11.36 9.34
CA TYR A 183 19.67 -10.66 9.16
C TYR A 183 18.48 -11.60 8.96
N LEU A 184 18.49 -12.81 9.48
CA LEU A 184 17.28 -13.64 9.50
C LEU A 184 16.33 -13.17 10.62
N MET A 185 15.06 -12.95 10.29
CA MET A 185 14.04 -12.65 11.31
C MET A 185 13.73 -13.92 12.12
N THR A 186 13.99 -13.87 13.42
CA THR A 186 13.83 -15.01 14.35
C THR A 186 12.52 -14.99 15.13
N THR A 187 11.78 -13.87 15.06
CA THR A 187 10.43 -13.75 15.62
C THR A 187 9.40 -13.86 14.52
N ASN A 188 8.20 -14.35 14.87
CA ASN A 188 7.10 -14.34 13.91
C ASN A 188 6.75 -12.89 13.52
N PRO A 189 6.91 -12.48 12.25
CA PRO A 189 6.68 -11.10 11.83
C PRO A 189 5.23 -10.64 12.01
N TRP A 190 4.30 -11.56 12.08
CA TRP A 190 2.87 -11.27 12.27
C TRP A 190 2.51 -10.95 13.72
N VAL A 191 3.40 -11.32 14.65
CA VAL A 191 3.33 -10.91 16.06
C VAL A 191 4.12 -9.63 16.27
N GLN A 192 5.33 -9.56 15.73
CA GLN A 192 6.18 -8.37 15.84
C GLN A 192 7.25 -8.36 14.75
N ALA A 193 6.99 -7.65 13.65
CA ALA A 193 8.02 -7.47 12.62
C ALA A 193 9.18 -6.60 13.12
N SER A 194 10.39 -7.03 12.77
CA SER A 194 11.65 -6.37 13.10
C SER A 194 12.56 -6.34 11.87
N VAL A 195 13.85 -6.04 12.05
CA VAL A 195 14.86 -6.22 11.01
C VAL A 195 15.07 -7.70 10.74
N GLY A 196 15.17 -8.06 9.46
CA GLY A 196 15.49 -9.42 9.01
C GLY A 196 14.65 -9.90 7.84
N ALA A 197 15.06 -11.04 7.28
CA ALA A 197 14.42 -11.70 6.15
C ALA A 197 13.38 -12.73 6.62
N PHE A 198 12.31 -12.87 5.83
CA PHE A 198 11.23 -13.82 6.06
C PHE A 198 10.53 -14.22 4.75
N SER A 199 9.88 -15.38 4.73
CA SER A 199 8.94 -15.75 3.67
C SER A 199 7.64 -14.99 3.86
N ASN A 200 7.21 -14.20 2.87
CA ASN A 200 5.97 -13.44 2.98
C ASN A 200 4.73 -14.31 2.78
N LEU A 201 3.66 -13.91 3.43
CA LEU A 201 2.30 -14.39 3.14
C LEU A 201 1.68 -13.55 2.01
N ALA A 202 0.62 -14.07 1.45
CA ALA A 202 -0.18 -13.40 0.43
C ALA A 202 -1.68 -13.57 0.73
N SER A 203 -2.49 -12.57 0.35
CA SER A 203 -3.95 -12.64 0.42
C SER A 203 -4.49 -13.56 -0.68
N ILE A 204 -4.24 -14.86 -0.49
CA ILE A 204 -4.61 -15.96 -1.39
C ILE A 204 -5.24 -17.07 -0.52
N ASP A 205 -6.43 -17.51 -0.90
CA ASP A 205 -7.13 -18.60 -0.26
C ASP A 205 -6.27 -19.87 -0.26
N PRO A 206 -6.04 -20.54 0.87
CA PRO A 206 -5.13 -21.68 0.94
C PRO A 206 -5.63 -22.93 0.21
N VAL A 207 -6.95 -23.06 -0.03
CA VAL A 207 -7.57 -24.22 -0.66
C VAL A 207 -7.78 -23.99 -2.16
N LYS A 208 -8.50 -22.91 -2.51
CA LYS A 208 -8.81 -22.58 -3.91
C LYS A 208 -7.64 -21.96 -4.65
N ARG A 209 -6.65 -21.47 -3.92
CA ARG A 209 -5.49 -20.71 -4.42
C ARG A 209 -5.86 -19.48 -5.23
N GLU A 210 -7.04 -18.94 -5.00
CA GLU A 210 -7.56 -17.72 -5.60
C GLU A 210 -7.30 -16.50 -4.70
N ARG A 211 -7.35 -15.31 -5.30
CA ARG A 211 -7.28 -14.03 -4.58
C ARG A 211 -8.30 -13.94 -3.45
N SER A 212 -7.86 -13.53 -2.27
CA SER A 212 -8.66 -13.18 -1.10
C SER A 212 -8.76 -11.66 -1.01
N HIS A 213 -9.75 -11.04 -1.66
CA HIS A 213 -9.95 -9.59 -1.72
C HIS A 213 -11.15 -9.15 -0.88
N ALA A 214 -11.22 -7.87 -0.52
CA ALA A 214 -12.19 -7.33 0.42
C ALA A 214 -13.65 -7.66 0.06
N ALA A 215 -14.05 -7.52 -1.21
CA ALA A 215 -15.43 -7.85 -1.61
C ALA A 215 -15.74 -9.34 -1.38
N LYS A 216 -14.80 -10.24 -1.70
CA LYS A 216 -14.99 -11.70 -1.53
C LYS A 216 -15.12 -12.09 -0.06
N VAL A 217 -14.32 -11.49 0.83
CA VAL A 217 -14.19 -12.00 2.21
C VAL A 217 -14.97 -11.18 3.26
N TYR A 218 -15.28 -9.91 2.99
CA TYR A 218 -16.11 -9.10 3.87
C TYR A 218 -17.54 -8.94 3.34
N TYR A 219 -17.72 -8.67 2.04
CA TYR A 219 -19.04 -8.37 1.50
C TYR A 219 -19.84 -9.63 1.12
N SER A 220 -19.28 -10.56 0.34
CA SER A 220 -20.03 -11.72 -0.14
C SER A 220 -20.70 -12.53 0.98
N PRO A 221 -20.08 -12.73 2.17
CA PRO A 221 -20.75 -13.44 3.28
C PRO A 221 -21.95 -12.71 3.88
N VAL A 222 -22.10 -11.42 3.61
CA VAL A 222 -23.12 -10.55 4.25
C VAL A 222 -23.98 -9.78 3.24
N GLN A 223 -23.83 -10.06 1.95
CA GLN A 223 -24.51 -9.32 0.86
C GLN A 223 -26.04 -9.36 0.96
N ASP A 224 -26.60 -10.39 1.60
CA ASP A 224 -28.03 -10.58 1.77
C ASP A 224 -28.61 -9.86 3.00
N ARG A 225 -27.78 -9.13 3.75
CA ARG A 225 -28.26 -8.31 4.88
C ARG A 225 -29.17 -7.20 4.36
N GLN A 226 -30.38 -7.13 4.87
CA GLN A 226 -31.41 -6.16 4.44
C GLN A 226 -31.05 -4.70 4.76
N ASN A 227 -30.16 -4.48 5.71
CA ASN A 227 -29.69 -3.16 6.13
C ASN A 227 -28.38 -2.72 5.44
N LEU A 228 -27.81 -3.53 4.53
CA LEU A 228 -26.63 -3.20 3.74
C LEU A 228 -27.00 -3.00 2.26
N HIS A 229 -26.81 -1.80 1.77
CA HIS A 229 -27.12 -1.41 0.39
C HIS A 229 -25.81 -1.03 -0.33
N VAL A 230 -25.50 -1.71 -1.42
CA VAL A 230 -24.30 -1.41 -2.24
C VAL A 230 -24.75 -1.03 -3.64
N VAL A 231 -24.36 0.17 -4.09
CA VAL A 231 -24.65 0.67 -5.44
C VAL A 231 -23.33 0.79 -6.21
N LEU A 232 -23.23 -0.02 -7.27
CA LEU A 232 -22.07 -0.04 -8.17
C LEU A 232 -22.24 0.94 -9.32
N GLY A 233 -21.15 1.40 -9.94
CA GLY A 233 -21.18 2.43 -10.97
C GLY A 233 -21.68 3.79 -10.44
N ALA A 234 -21.60 3.98 -9.12
CA ALA A 234 -22.07 5.18 -8.41
C ALA A 234 -20.89 6.06 -8.02
N HIS A 235 -20.66 7.13 -8.77
CA HIS A 235 -19.58 8.09 -8.49
C HIS A 235 -20.09 9.20 -7.57
N VAL A 236 -19.52 9.30 -6.36
CA VAL A 236 -19.82 10.39 -5.43
C VAL A 236 -19.13 11.67 -5.91
N ASP A 237 -19.93 12.69 -6.19
CA ASP A 237 -19.46 13.98 -6.74
C ASP A 237 -19.08 14.97 -5.63
N LYS A 238 -19.91 15.07 -4.59
CA LYS A 238 -19.67 15.95 -3.43
C LYS A 238 -20.51 15.57 -2.21
N ILE A 239 -20.06 16.03 -1.05
CA ILE A 239 -20.77 15.98 0.22
C ILE A 239 -21.66 17.22 0.32
N ILE A 240 -22.85 17.07 0.90
CA ILE A 240 -23.82 18.14 1.12
C ILE A 240 -23.84 18.51 2.60
N PHE A 241 -23.83 19.79 2.89
CA PHE A 241 -23.84 20.34 4.25
C PHE A 241 -25.13 21.07 4.55
N ALA A 242 -25.48 21.17 5.84
CA ALA A 242 -26.60 22.00 6.30
C ALA A 242 -26.20 23.48 6.34
N ASP A 243 -27.10 24.36 5.86
CA ASP A 243 -26.82 25.78 5.72
C ASP A 243 -26.83 26.59 7.04
N ASP A 244 -27.53 26.13 8.08
CA ASP A 244 -27.86 26.97 9.27
C ASP A 244 -27.04 26.61 10.53
N GLN A 245 -25.83 26.03 10.38
CA GLN A 245 -25.07 25.58 11.54
C GLN A 245 -23.77 26.36 11.73
N PRO A 246 -23.42 26.76 12.98
CA PRO A 246 -22.15 27.44 13.27
C PRO A 246 -20.91 26.60 12.89
N GLN A 247 -21.05 25.27 12.94
CA GLN A 247 -20.07 24.29 12.49
C GLN A 247 -20.68 23.46 11.37
N PRO A 248 -20.05 23.36 10.20
CA PRO A 248 -20.57 22.57 9.08
C PRO A 248 -20.96 21.15 9.50
N LYS A 249 -22.14 20.71 9.10
CA LYS A 249 -22.67 19.37 9.38
C LYS A 249 -22.98 18.68 8.06
N ALA A 250 -22.31 17.56 7.80
CA ALA A 250 -22.65 16.72 6.64
C ALA A 250 -24.02 16.08 6.81
N ILE A 251 -24.88 16.21 5.78
CA ILE A 251 -26.28 15.74 5.79
C ILE A 251 -26.60 14.81 4.62
N GLY A 252 -25.70 14.62 3.64
CA GLY A 252 -25.93 13.76 2.50
C GLY A 252 -24.80 13.83 1.49
N VAL A 253 -24.96 13.10 0.39
CA VAL A 253 -24.04 13.10 -0.74
C VAL A 253 -24.80 13.27 -2.05
N GLN A 254 -24.18 13.95 -3.00
CA GLN A 254 -24.57 13.94 -4.40
C GLN A 254 -23.70 12.93 -5.14
N TYR A 255 -24.33 12.08 -5.93
CA TYR A 255 -23.61 11.07 -6.71
C TYR A 255 -24.22 10.88 -8.10
N ARG A 256 -23.44 10.40 -9.04
CA ARG A 256 -23.88 10.00 -10.38
C ARG A 256 -24.02 8.48 -10.47
N HIS A 257 -25.15 8.04 -10.97
CA HIS A 257 -25.43 6.65 -11.27
C HIS A 257 -26.32 6.55 -12.50
N GLU A 258 -25.94 5.72 -13.47
CA GLU A 258 -26.66 5.55 -14.76
C GLU A 258 -26.90 6.88 -15.49
N GLY A 259 -25.89 7.76 -15.50
CA GLY A 259 -25.94 9.07 -16.16
C GLY A 259 -26.83 10.12 -15.45
N LYS A 260 -27.42 9.80 -14.29
CA LYS A 260 -28.29 10.70 -13.52
C LYS A 260 -27.60 11.15 -12.23
N ILE A 261 -27.83 12.41 -11.86
CA ILE A 261 -27.50 12.93 -10.55
C ILE A 261 -28.55 12.49 -9.55
N LYS A 262 -28.10 11.87 -8.45
CA LYS A 262 -28.93 11.40 -7.34
C LYS A 262 -28.45 12.00 -6.03
N LEU A 263 -29.32 12.04 -5.02
CA LEU A 263 -29.04 12.50 -3.67
C LEU A 263 -29.34 11.37 -2.69
N ALA A 264 -28.47 11.16 -1.71
CA ALA A 264 -28.71 10.30 -0.55
C ALA A 264 -28.50 11.12 0.73
N HIS A 265 -29.41 11.03 1.69
CA HIS A 265 -29.33 11.73 2.97
C HIS A 265 -28.80 10.81 4.06
N VAL A 266 -28.00 11.38 4.98
CA VAL A 266 -27.46 10.66 6.12
C VAL A 266 -28.09 11.14 7.42
N GLN A 267 -28.38 10.20 8.31
CA GLN A 267 -28.87 10.50 9.66
C GLN A 267 -27.73 10.63 10.69
N LYS A 268 -26.69 9.79 10.57
CA LYS A 268 -25.57 9.73 11.50
C LYS A 268 -24.27 10.27 10.91
N GLU A 269 -23.58 9.49 10.05
CA GLU A 269 -22.29 9.91 9.52
C GLU A 269 -22.10 9.54 8.04
N ILE A 270 -21.33 10.38 7.33
CA ILE A 270 -20.72 10.07 6.05
C ILE A 270 -19.28 9.66 6.31
N ILE A 271 -18.87 8.55 5.70
CA ILE A 271 -17.50 8.05 5.78
C ILE A 271 -16.91 8.08 4.37
N VAL A 272 -15.88 8.90 4.18
CA VAL A 272 -15.10 8.94 2.95
C VAL A 272 -14.10 7.79 2.98
N SER A 273 -14.17 6.90 1.98
CA SER A 273 -13.30 5.72 1.83
C SER A 273 -12.87 5.55 0.37
N ALA A 274 -12.59 6.68 -0.31
CA ALA A 274 -12.28 6.71 -1.74
C ALA A 274 -10.78 6.52 -2.06
N GLY A 275 -9.95 6.24 -1.04
CA GLY A 275 -8.50 6.04 -1.16
C GLY A 275 -7.69 7.33 -1.22
N ALA A 276 -6.37 7.23 -1.06
CA ALA A 276 -5.49 8.38 -0.89
C ALA A 276 -5.49 9.38 -2.05
N LEU A 277 -5.95 9.01 -3.23
CA LEU A 277 -5.99 9.91 -4.39
C LEU A 277 -7.36 10.56 -4.61
N GLN A 278 -8.45 9.90 -4.23
CA GLN A 278 -9.80 10.40 -4.45
C GLN A 278 -10.44 11.00 -3.18
N SER A 279 -10.03 10.56 -1.98
CA SER A 279 -10.58 11.11 -0.72
C SER A 279 -10.28 12.59 -0.55
N PRO A 280 -9.04 13.09 -0.74
CA PRO A 280 -8.79 14.53 -0.69
C PRO A 280 -9.55 15.29 -1.79
N LYS A 281 -9.60 14.76 -3.02
CA LYS A 281 -10.38 15.34 -4.11
C LYS A 281 -11.86 15.50 -3.75
N LEU A 282 -12.48 14.47 -3.15
CA LEU A 282 -13.88 14.53 -2.73
C LEU A 282 -14.11 15.60 -1.65
N LEU A 283 -13.17 15.73 -0.71
CA LEU A 283 -13.24 16.80 0.30
C LEU A 283 -13.14 18.18 -0.35
N GLU A 284 -12.17 18.40 -1.25
CA GLU A 284 -12.00 19.69 -1.96
C GLU A 284 -13.23 20.04 -2.82
N LEU A 285 -13.76 19.10 -3.61
CA LEU A 285 -14.99 19.30 -4.38
C LEU A 285 -16.21 19.60 -3.50
N SER A 286 -16.15 19.27 -2.23
CA SER A 286 -17.17 19.54 -1.22
C SER A 286 -16.93 20.83 -0.42
N GLY A 287 -15.90 21.61 -0.78
CA GLY A 287 -15.57 22.88 -0.10
C GLY A 287 -14.72 22.72 1.17
N ILE A 288 -14.09 21.56 1.38
CA ILE A 288 -13.17 21.32 2.51
C ILE A 288 -11.75 21.15 1.96
N GLY A 289 -10.89 22.13 2.21
CA GLY A 289 -9.51 22.14 1.69
C GLY A 289 -8.87 23.50 1.84
N ASN A 290 -7.76 23.71 1.14
CA ASN A 290 -7.08 25.00 1.12
C ASN A 290 -7.96 26.05 0.44
N ALA A 291 -8.25 27.15 1.17
CA ALA A 291 -9.16 28.22 0.71
C ALA A 291 -8.73 28.82 -0.65
N ASP A 292 -7.45 28.93 -0.93
CA ASP A 292 -6.97 29.52 -2.19
C ASP A 292 -7.17 28.55 -3.36
N ILE A 293 -6.95 27.25 -3.18
CA ILE A 293 -7.25 26.22 -4.18
C ILE A 293 -8.75 26.19 -4.47
N LEU A 294 -9.59 26.20 -3.44
CA LEU A 294 -11.04 26.18 -3.58
C LEU A 294 -11.55 27.41 -4.38
N LYS A 295 -11.08 28.61 -4.04
CA LYS A 295 -11.40 29.85 -4.76
C LYS A 295 -10.96 29.82 -6.22
N GLN A 296 -9.75 29.30 -6.49
CA GLN A 296 -9.23 29.16 -7.85
C GLN A 296 -10.18 28.35 -8.75
N HIS A 297 -10.85 27.36 -8.18
CA HIS A 297 -11.78 26.49 -8.91
C HIS A 297 -13.26 26.86 -8.71
N ASN A 298 -13.57 28.05 -8.16
CA ASN A 298 -14.94 28.52 -7.92
C ASN A 298 -15.76 27.55 -7.06
N ILE A 299 -15.17 27.04 -5.99
CA ILE A 299 -15.82 26.18 -4.99
C ILE A 299 -16.02 27.00 -3.71
N ASP A 300 -17.26 27.02 -3.20
CA ASP A 300 -17.59 27.67 -1.94
C ASP A 300 -16.86 27.02 -0.77
N ILE A 301 -16.28 27.83 0.10
CA ILE A 301 -15.50 27.33 1.25
C ILE A 301 -16.46 26.93 2.36
N VAL A 302 -16.52 25.65 2.67
CA VAL A 302 -17.24 25.07 3.82
C VAL A 302 -16.32 25.08 5.04
N LYS A 303 -15.08 24.64 4.87
CA LYS A 303 -14.03 24.63 5.90
C LYS A 303 -12.67 24.85 5.26
N ASP A 304 -11.97 25.90 5.66
CA ASP A 304 -10.56 26.06 5.33
C ASP A 304 -9.75 25.04 6.15
N LEU A 305 -9.23 24.04 5.46
CA LEU A 305 -8.46 22.92 6.01
C LEU A 305 -7.28 22.60 5.08
N PRO A 306 -6.21 23.41 5.10
CA PRO A 306 -5.14 23.34 4.11
C PRO A 306 -4.32 22.05 4.11
N GLY A 307 -4.52 21.16 5.10
CA GLY A 307 -3.91 19.84 5.12
C GLY A 307 -4.51 18.82 4.12
N VAL A 308 -5.69 19.11 3.57
CA VAL A 308 -6.33 18.23 2.57
C VAL A 308 -5.50 18.20 1.29
N GLY A 309 -5.18 17.01 0.82
CA GLY A 309 -4.37 16.79 -0.38
C GLY A 309 -2.86 16.92 -0.15
N GLU A 310 -2.42 17.39 1.02
CA GLU A 310 -1.01 17.51 1.39
C GLU A 310 -0.44 16.22 1.99
N ASN A 311 0.89 16.17 2.17
CA ASN A 311 1.59 15.07 2.84
C ASN A 311 1.49 13.70 2.11
N LEU A 312 1.24 13.69 0.81
CA LEU A 312 1.28 12.45 0.02
C LEU A 312 2.60 11.73 0.25
N GLN A 313 2.53 10.50 0.70
CA GLN A 313 3.63 9.56 0.84
C GLN A 313 3.38 8.36 -0.07
N ASP A 314 4.44 7.82 -0.64
CA ASP A 314 4.38 6.59 -1.43
C ASP A 314 5.73 5.89 -1.44
N HIS A 315 5.72 4.58 -1.51
CA HIS A 315 6.95 3.79 -1.66
C HIS A 315 7.48 3.82 -3.08
N LEU A 316 8.73 4.20 -3.24
CA LEU A 316 9.48 3.91 -4.45
C LEU A 316 10.15 2.53 -4.35
N VAL A 317 10.11 1.79 -5.45
CA VAL A 317 10.82 0.52 -5.63
C VAL A 317 11.79 0.64 -6.80
N CYS A 318 12.95 0.04 -6.63
CA CYS A 318 13.96 -0.13 -7.69
C CYS A 318 14.44 -1.57 -7.68
N ASP A 319 14.54 -2.20 -8.84
CA ASP A 319 14.83 -3.63 -8.97
C ASP A 319 16.00 -3.90 -9.92
N ILE A 320 16.70 -5.00 -9.67
CA ILE A 320 17.72 -5.56 -10.56
C ILE A 320 17.34 -7.01 -10.88
N GLY A 321 17.16 -7.30 -12.16
CA GLY A 321 16.95 -8.66 -12.66
C GLY A 321 18.29 -9.34 -12.95
N PHE A 322 18.44 -10.57 -12.48
CA PHE A 322 19.59 -11.43 -12.72
C PHE A 322 19.16 -12.68 -13.49
N ALA A 323 20.01 -13.17 -14.39
CA ALA A 323 19.80 -14.46 -15.02
C ALA A 323 19.82 -15.57 -13.96
N ALA A 324 18.78 -16.41 -13.92
CA ALA A 324 18.67 -17.54 -13.04
C ALA A 324 19.19 -18.84 -13.71
N VAL A 325 19.58 -19.83 -12.90
CA VAL A 325 19.95 -21.16 -13.41
C VAL A 325 18.75 -21.82 -14.11
N ASP A 326 19.03 -22.74 -15.02
CA ASP A 326 17.97 -23.31 -15.88
C ASP A 326 16.99 -24.22 -15.09
N GLU A 327 17.40 -24.73 -13.94
CA GLU A 327 16.57 -25.53 -13.02
C GLU A 327 15.55 -24.70 -12.24
N MET A 328 15.75 -23.37 -12.14
CA MET A 328 14.83 -22.49 -11.41
C MET A 328 13.48 -22.41 -12.11
N GLU A 329 12.40 -22.62 -11.38
CA GLU A 329 11.06 -22.33 -11.86
C GLU A 329 10.81 -20.80 -11.81
N THR A 330 10.38 -20.20 -12.93
CA THR A 330 10.14 -18.76 -13.04
C THR A 330 8.89 -18.43 -13.86
N LEU A 331 8.37 -17.21 -13.67
CA LEU A 331 7.24 -16.69 -14.43
C LEU A 331 7.62 -16.23 -15.86
N ASP A 332 8.89 -16.29 -16.25
CA ASP A 332 9.34 -15.73 -17.53
C ASP A 332 8.63 -16.32 -18.75
N GLY A 333 8.29 -17.61 -18.73
CA GLY A 333 7.48 -18.24 -19.78
C GLY A 333 6.11 -17.60 -19.92
N LEU A 334 5.44 -17.31 -18.81
CA LEU A 334 4.14 -16.64 -18.80
C LEU A 334 4.27 -15.17 -19.23
N VAL A 335 5.30 -14.46 -18.78
CA VAL A 335 5.58 -13.08 -19.19
C VAL A 335 5.84 -12.97 -20.69
N ARG A 336 6.53 -13.94 -21.29
CA ARG A 336 6.73 -14.04 -22.75
C ARG A 336 5.52 -14.56 -23.51
N GLN A 337 4.43 -14.93 -22.82
CA GLN A 337 3.25 -15.54 -23.43
C GLN A 337 3.57 -16.84 -24.19
N ASP A 338 4.51 -17.64 -23.67
CA ASP A 338 4.85 -18.94 -24.25
C ASP A 338 3.62 -19.87 -24.16
N PRO A 339 3.09 -20.38 -25.31
CA PRO A 339 1.86 -21.16 -25.31
C PRO A 339 1.97 -22.45 -24.50
N LYS A 340 3.13 -23.10 -24.50
CA LYS A 340 3.36 -24.34 -23.74
C LYS A 340 3.39 -24.07 -22.25
N ALA A 341 4.17 -23.07 -21.84
CA ALA A 341 4.24 -22.66 -20.43
C ALA A 341 2.88 -22.22 -19.88
N LEU A 342 2.11 -21.46 -20.68
CA LEU A 342 0.76 -21.05 -20.30
C LEU A 342 -0.18 -22.24 -20.16
N GLN A 343 -0.17 -23.17 -21.13
CA GLN A 343 -1.01 -24.36 -21.08
C GLN A 343 -0.69 -25.23 -19.87
N GLU A 344 0.59 -25.50 -19.60
CA GLU A 344 1.03 -26.27 -18.44
C GLU A 344 0.60 -25.61 -17.13
N ALA A 345 0.79 -24.30 -17.00
CA ALA A 345 0.41 -23.55 -15.82
C ALA A 345 -1.11 -23.55 -15.58
N VAL A 346 -1.92 -23.38 -16.64
CA VAL A 346 -3.40 -23.42 -16.56
C VAL A 346 -3.89 -24.82 -16.16
N VAL A 347 -3.33 -25.88 -16.75
CA VAL A 347 -3.69 -27.26 -16.40
C VAL A 347 -3.36 -27.55 -14.94
N ASN A 348 -2.16 -27.17 -14.49
CA ASN A 348 -1.73 -27.39 -13.11
C ASN A 348 -2.63 -26.62 -12.11
N PHE A 349 -2.93 -25.36 -12.40
CA PHE A 349 -3.83 -24.55 -11.58
C PHE A 349 -5.24 -25.14 -11.52
N ALA A 350 -5.81 -25.54 -12.67
CA ALA A 350 -7.17 -26.05 -12.75
C ALA A 350 -7.35 -27.42 -12.06
N GLN A 351 -6.33 -28.30 -12.14
CA GLN A 351 -6.41 -29.66 -11.63
C GLN A 351 -5.89 -29.82 -10.20
N HIS A 352 -4.89 -29.04 -9.82
CA HIS A 352 -4.16 -29.21 -8.56
C HIS A 352 -4.18 -27.99 -7.64
N HIS A 353 -4.69 -26.84 -8.11
CA HIS A 353 -4.63 -25.58 -7.38
C HIS A 353 -3.19 -25.24 -6.92
N ASP A 354 -2.19 -25.48 -7.77
CA ASP A 354 -0.76 -25.30 -7.47
C ASP A 354 0.00 -24.68 -8.66
N GLY A 355 1.29 -24.42 -8.46
CA GLY A 355 2.23 -23.95 -9.49
C GLY A 355 2.21 -22.43 -9.67
N LEU A 356 2.73 -22.01 -10.83
CA LEU A 356 3.05 -20.61 -11.13
C LEU A 356 1.85 -19.65 -11.05
N LEU A 357 0.65 -20.11 -11.42
CA LEU A 357 -0.54 -19.24 -11.39
C LEU A 357 -1.04 -18.93 -9.98
N THR A 358 -0.58 -19.64 -8.95
CA THR A 358 -0.96 -19.42 -7.55
C THR A 358 -0.14 -18.33 -6.85
N SER A 359 0.62 -17.51 -7.61
CA SER A 359 1.49 -16.46 -7.05
C SER A 359 1.60 -15.27 -7.98
N GLY A 360 1.62 -14.06 -7.42
CA GLY A 360 2.04 -12.85 -8.12
C GLY A 360 3.57 -12.73 -8.32
N GLY A 361 4.34 -13.78 -8.02
CA GLY A 361 5.78 -13.83 -8.21
C GLY A 361 6.63 -13.50 -6.97
N ILE A 362 6.12 -12.76 -6.02
CA ILE A 362 6.84 -12.36 -4.80
C ILE A 362 6.70 -13.45 -3.75
N LYS A 363 7.84 -14.00 -3.29
CA LYS A 363 7.88 -15.14 -2.35
C LYS A 363 8.62 -14.83 -1.06
N THR A 364 9.48 -13.82 -1.05
CA THR A 364 10.37 -13.52 0.08
C THR A 364 10.43 -12.02 0.32
N TYR A 365 10.73 -11.66 1.55
CA TYR A 365 10.83 -10.27 1.99
C TYR A 365 11.99 -10.11 2.98
N ALA A 366 12.53 -8.90 3.14
CA ALA A 366 13.45 -8.56 4.21
C ALA A 366 13.32 -7.08 4.57
N TYR A 367 13.41 -6.75 5.84
CA TYR A 367 13.52 -5.39 6.37
C TYR A 367 14.94 -5.14 6.84
N LEU A 368 15.61 -4.12 6.31
CA LEU A 368 17.03 -3.86 6.63
C LEU A 368 17.28 -2.39 6.99
N PRO A 369 18.21 -2.13 7.94
CA PRO A 369 18.66 -0.79 8.25
C PRO A 369 19.71 -0.33 7.24
N VAL A 370 19.83 0.96 6.96
CA VAL A 370 20.90 1.49 6.10
C VAL A 370 22.22 1.64 6.81
N ILE A 371 22.20 1.83 8.13
CA ILE A 371 23.40 2.17 8.92
C ILE A 371 24.51 1.12 8.78
N ASP A 372 24.15 -0.15 8.67
CA ASP A 372 25.09 -1.25 8.57
C ASP A 372 25.77 -1.36 7.18
N PHE A 373 25.21 -0.67 6.16
CA PHE A 373 25.73 -0.69 4.78
C PHE A 373 26.73 0.43 4.50
N LEU A 374 26.87 1.38 5.43
CA LEU A 374 27.71 2.56 5.29
C LEU A 374 29.14 2.28 5.76
N ALA A 375 29.74 1.15 5.39
CA ALA A 375 31.10 0.66 5.74
C ALA A 375 32.03 1.63 6.51
N GLY A 376 32.65 1.16 7.59
CA GLY A 376 33.77 1.77 8.35
C GLY A 376 33.60 3.18 8.95
N MET A 377 32.90 4.08 8.25
CA MET A 377 32.57 5.45 8.72
C MET A 377 31.06 5.71 8.69
N GLY A 378 30.25 4.66 8.72
CA GLY A 378 28.83 4.71 8.41
C GLY A 378 28.03 5.66 9.31
N ARG A 379 28.22 5.59 10.61
CA ARG A 379 27.51 6.46 11.55
C ARG A 379 27.92 7.94 11.39
N GLU A 380 29.20 8.25 11.31
CA GLU A 380 29.68 9.63 11.14
C GLU A 380 29.20 10.24 9.82
N LYS A 381 29.22 9.46 8.74
CA LYS A 381 28.72 9.90 7.43
C LYS A 381 27.21 10.19 7.48
N LEU A 382 26.45 9.31 8.12
CA LEU A 382 25.02 9.46 8.27
C LEU A 382 24.67 10.66 9.16
N GLU A 383 25.33 10.82 10.29
CA GLU A 383 25.15 11.97 11.18
C GLU A 383 25.49 13.31 10.49
N LYS A 384 26.51 13.32 9.62
CA LYS A 384 26.82 14.48 8.81
C LYS A 384 25.69 14.81 7.83
N LEU A 385 25.20 13.84 7.08
CA LEU A 385 24.10 14.00 6.14
C LEU A 385 22.82 14.47 6.85
N LEU A 386 22.51 13.88 7.98
CA LEU A 386 21.39 14.29 8.82
C LEU A 386 21.53 15.75 9.27
N LYS A 387 22.70 16.18 9.71
CA LYS A 387 22.93 17.57 10.12
C LYS A 387 22.77 18.56 8.95
N GLU A 388 23.22 18.20 7.77
CA GLU A 388 23.15 19.05 6.56
C GLU A 388 21.71 19.21 6.04
N ASP A 389 20.84 18.22 6.23
CA ASP A 389 19.46 18.22 5.71
C ASP A 389 18.40 18.60 6.77
N ARG A 390 18.81 18.99 7.96
CA ARG A 390 17.89 19.32 9.05
C ARG A 390 16.97 20.49 8.69
N PRO A 391 15.64 20.33 8.83
CA PRO A 391 14.70 21.41 8.52
C PRO A 391 14.93 22.67 9.38
N SER A 392 14.59 23.83 8.82
CA SER A 392 14.69 25.14 9.48
C SER A 392 13.92 25.20 10.80
N ASP A 393 14.43 25.96 11.77
CA ASP A 393 13.79 26.22 13.06
C ASP A 393 12.66 27.27 12.98
N SER A 394 12.26 27.70 11.78
CA SER A 394 11.13 28.63 11.61
C SER A 394 9.84 28.05 12.23
N PRO A 395 9.05 28.87 12.95
CA PRO A 395 7.92 28.41 13.76
C PRO A 395 6.63 28.17 12.96
N THR A 396 6.69 28.00 11.64
CA THR A 396 5.50 27.68 10.84
C THR A 396 5.01 26.24 11.08
N PRO A 397 3.70 25.95 10.94
CA PRO A 397 3.16 24.60 11.08
C PRO A 397 3.84 23.59 10.16
N GLU A 398 4.16 23.96 8.92
CA GLU A 398 4.85 23.14 7.93
C GLU A 398 6.26 22.76 8.41
N ASN A 399 7.02 23.73 8.93
CA ASN A 399 8.36 23.47 9.46
C ASN A 399 8.29 22.64 10.74
N ALA A 400 7.30 22.89 11.62
CA ALA A 400 7.09 22.08 12.82
C ALA A 400 6.80 20.61 12.45
N ARG A 401 5.94 20.37 11.47
CA ARG A 401 5.65 19.05 10.92
C ARG A 401 6.89 18.42 10.28
N ALA A 402 7.60 19.16 9.43
CA ALA A 402 8.81 18.67 8.76
C ALA A 402 9.89 18.24 9.77
N ARG A 403 10.13 19.04 10.83
CA ARG A 403 11.05 18.68 11.92
C ARG A 403 10.63 17.42 12.66
N MET A 404 9.36 17.30 12.98
CA MET A 404 8.83 16.13 13.67
C MET A 404 9.08 14.84 12.86
N TYR A 405 8.77 14.83 11.56
CA TYR A 405 9.06 13.70 10.70
C TYR A 405 10.56 13.45 10.54
N TYR A 406 11.35 14.52 10.48
CA TYR A 406 12.80 14.43 10.39
C TYR A 406 13.40 13.77 11.64
N GLU A 407 13.01 14.18 12.85
CA GLU A 407 13.48 13.59 14.11
C GLU A 407 13.10 12.10 14.24
N ILE A 408 11.94 11.72 13.73
CA ILE A 408 11.51 10.31 13.65
C ILE A 408 12.42 9.53 12.71
N LEU A 409 12.71 10.07 11.53
CA LEU A 409 13.58 9.40 10.56
C LEU A 409 15.02 9.35 11.09
N GLU A 410 15.54 10.41 11.71
CA GLU A 410 16.86 10.42 12.33
C GLU A 410 17.01 9.27 13.34
N LYS A 411 16.04 9.10 14.24
CA LYS A 411 15.99 7.97 15.18
C LYS A 411 15.94 6.62 14.43
N THR A 412 15.19 6.52 13.35
CA THR A 412 15.07 5.29 12.56
C THR A 412 16.39 4.96 11.86
N LEU A 413 17.04 5.93 11.25
CA LEU A 413 18.27 5.73 10.49
C LEU A 413 19.49 5.40 11.37
N LEU A 414 19.51 5.90 12.60
CA LEU A 414 20.60 5.68 13.57
C LEU A 414 20.41 4.42 14.43
N ASP A 415 19.26 3.73 14.31
CA ASP A 415 18.96 2.49 15.05
C ASP A 415 19.10 1.26 14.13
N PRO A 416 20.06 0.36 14.38
CA PRO A 416 20.22 -0.84 13.55
C PRO A 416 19.05 -1.82 13.66
N ASN A 417 18.15 -1.65 14.61
CA ASN A 417 16.96 -2.48 14.78
C ASN A 417 15.71 -1.90 14.08
N ARG A 418 15.86 -0.77 13.39
CA ARG A 418 14.77 -0.15 12.62
C ARG A 418 15.06 -0.19 11.13
N PRO A 419 14.16 -0.74 10.31
CA PRO A 419 14.38 -0.79 8.87
C PRO A 419 14.19 0.59 8.23
N SER A 420 15.08 0.94 7.32
CA SER A 420 14.96 2.08 6.41
C SER A 420 14.71 1.65 4.96
N GLY A 421 14.85 0.36 4.67
CA GLY A 421 14.55 -0.24 3.38
C GLY A 421 13.93 -1.61 3.53
N ALA A 422 13.17 -2.00 2.51
CA ALA A 422 12.66 -3.36 2.39
C ALA A 422 13.17 -3.99 1.10
N TYR A 423 13.38 -5.31 1.11
CA TYR A 423 13.82 -6.09 -0.04
C TYR A 423 12.85 -7.21 -0.30
N LEU A 424 12.73 -7.59 -1.56
CA LEU A 424 11.91 -8.71 -1.98
C LEU A 424 12.51 -9.40 -3.21
N THR A 425 12.12 -10.66 -3.44
CA THR A 425 12.42 -11.33 -4.70
C THR A 425 11.15 -11.53 -5.52
N ALA A 426 11.28 -11.40 -6.84
CA ALA A 426 10.29 -11.87 -7.78
C ALA A 426 10.89 -12.95 -8.68
N ILE A 427 10.18 -14.08 -8.82
CA ILE A 427 10.60 -15.23 -9.64
C ILE A 427 10.31 -14.99 -11.12
N GLY A 428 11.11 -14.16 -11.75
CA GLY A 428 10.99 -13.76 -13.15
C GLY A 428 11.47 -12.34 -13.36
N GLN A 429 11.46 -11.90 -14.60
CA GLN A 429 11.68 -10.51 -14.94
C GLN A 429 10.47 -9.67 -14.54
N ASN A 430 10.71 -8.39 -14.24
CA ASN A 430 9.62 -7.48 -13.85
C ASN A 430 8.70 -7.20 -15.07
N PRO A 431 7.43 -7.63 -15.05
CA PRO A 431 6.52 -7.46 -16.19
C PRO A 431 6.08 -6.00 -16.39
N ILE A 432 6.35 -5.14 -15.41
CA ILE A 432 5.92 -3.73 -15.38
C ILE A 432 7.11 -2.79 -15.68
N ALA A 433 8.32 -3.36 -15.83
CA ALA A 433 9.49 -2.57 -16.17
C ALA A 433 9.28 -1.80 -17.49
N SER A 434 9.46 -0.50 -17.44
CA SER A 434 9.36 0.37 -18.61
C SER A 434 10.73 0.64 -19.21
N ASP A 435 10.80 0.73 -20.53
CA ASP A 435 11.94 1.29 -21.24
C ASP A 435 12.06 2.79 -20.87
N PRO A 436 13.18 3.22 -20.27
CA PRO A 436 13.33 4.61 -19.84
C PRO A 436 13.23 5.63 -20.99
N SER A 437 13.58 5.22 -22.21
CA SER A 437 13.59 6.11 -23.39
C SER A 437 12.22 6.31 -24.01
N THR A 438 11.33 5.31 -23.88
CA THR A 438 10.01 5.30 -24.54
C THR A 438 8.85 5.37 -23.55
N GLY A 439 9.08 5.06 -22.26
CA GLY A 439 8.05 4.91 -21.25
C GLY A 439 7.11 3.71 -21.45
N LYS A 440 7.35 2.90 -22.48
CA LYS A 440 6.57 1.70 -22.79
C LYS A 440 7.11 0.48 -22.03
N PRO A 441 6.31 -0.55 -21.80
CA PRO A 441 6.80 -1.79 -21.22
C PRO A 441 8.01 -2.32 -21.99
N SER A 442 9.05 -2.71 -21.27
CA SER A 442 10.24 -3.33 -21.87
C SER A 442 9.87 -4.68 -22.46
N PRO A 443 10.36 -5.03 -23.69
CA PRO A 443 10.12 -6.36 -24.25
C PRO A 443 10.69 -7.44 -23.31
N PRO A 444 9.97 -8.56 -23.11
CA PRO A 444 10.47 -9.65 -22.30
C PRO A 444 11.77 -10.23 -22.90
N GLN A 445 12.77 -10.45 -22.03
CA GLN A 445 14.04 -11.04 -22.44
C GLN A 445 13.97 -12.58 -22.46
N PRO A 446 14.82 -13.24 -23.27
CA PRO A 446 14.92 -14.70 -23.25
C PRO A 446 15.55 -15.20 -21.95
N GLY A 447 15.36 -16.50 -21.65
CA GLY A 447 15.92 -17.12 -20.45
C GLY A 447 15.02 -17.03 -19.23
N LYS A 448 15.59 -17.39 -18.08
CA LYS A 448 14.96 -17.37 -16.75
C LYS A 448 15.63 -16.30 -15.91
N HIS A 449 14.85 -15.61 -15.09
CA HIS A 449 15.33 -14.50 -14.28
C HIS A 449 14.85 -14.60 -12.84
N LEU A 450 15.65 -14.04 -11.94
CA LEU A 450 15.27 -13.70 -10.58
C LEU A 450 15.48 -12.19 -10.42
N THR A 451 14.44 -11.49 -10.01
CA THR A 451 14.52 -10.06 -9.71
C THR A 451 14.66 -9.84 -8.21
N ILE A 452 15.64 -9.04 -7.79
CA ILE A 452 15.78 -8.55 -6.43
C ILE A 452 15.44 -7.06 -6.45
N ALA A 453 14.44 -6.69 -5.68
CA ALA A 453 13.98 -5.31 -5.57
C ALA A 453 14.22 -4.75 -4.17
N THR A 454 14.45 -3.45 -4.09
CA THR A 454 14.49 -2.70 -2.84
C THR A 454 13.51 -1.55 -2.84
N ILE A 455 12.95 -1.26 -1.66
CA ILE A 455 11.94 -0.23 -1.41
C ILE A 455 12.51 0.77 -0.42
N LEU A 456 12.36 2.06 -0.68
CA LEU A 456 12.60 3.10 0.32
C LEU A 456 11.44 3.10 1.32
N ALA A 457 11.68 2.59 2.54
CA ALA A 457 10.61 2.26 3.49
C ALA A 457 9.89 3.48 4.07
N GLN A 458 10.62 4.55 4.38
CA GLN A 458 10.07 5.75 5.01
C GLN A 458 10.68 7.00 4.38
N PRO A 459 10.18 7.45 3.20
CA PRO A 459 10.68 8.65 2.56
C PRO A 459 10.37 9.90 3.39
N LEU A 460 11.25 10.91 3.37
CA LEU A 460 11.00 12.26 3.84
C LEU A 460 10.30 13.12 2.79
N SER A 461 10.47 12.81 1.52
CA SER A 461 9.77 13.48 0.41
C SER A 461 8.27 13.44 0.62
N ARG A 462 7.61 14.58 0.48
CA ARG A 462 6.16 14.74 0.65
C ARG A 462 5.58 15.41 -0.58
N GLY A 463 4.52 14.82 -1.10
CA GLY A 463 3.81 15.28 -2.26
C GLY A 463 2.42 15.82 -1.98
N THR A 464 1.68 16.04 -3.06
CA THR A 464 0.34 16.63 -3.03
C THR A 464 -0.62 15.90 -3.99
N VAL A 465 -1.91 16.01 -3.69
CA VAL A 465 -3.02 15.56 -4.56
C VAL A 465 -4.11 16.61 -4.49
N HIS A 466 -4.30 17.36 -5.56
CA HIS A 466 -5.28 18.44 -5.61
C HIS A 466 -6.18 18.37 -6.85
N ILE A 467 -7.36 18.94 -6.75
CA ILE A 467 -8.25 19.13 -7.89
C ILE A 467 -7.61 20.04 -8.94
N VAL A 468 -7.96 19.81 -10.21
CA VAL A 468 -7.56 20.66 -11.36
C VAL A 468 -8.73 21.49 -11.86
N SER A 469 -9.94 21.20 -11.39
CA SER A 469 -11.18 21.94 -11.70
C SER A 469 -12.27 21.58 -10.68
N ASN A 470 -13.46 22.16 -10.79
CA ASN A 470 -14.65 21.76 -10.04
C ASN A 470 -15.41 20.58 -10.68
N GLY A 471 -14.87 19.98 -11.74
CA GLY A 471 -15.47 18.85 -12.44
C GLY A 471 -15.18 17.51 -11.74
N PRO A 472 -16.17 16.80 -11.18
CA PRO A 472 -15.92 15.58 -10.41
C PRO A 472 -15.40 14.39 -11.25
N ALA A 473 -15.54 14.44 -12.58
CA ALA A 473 -15.03 13.41 -13.48
C ALA A 473 -13.53 13.55 -13.78
N GLU A 474 -12.93 14.71 -13.56
CA GLU A 474 -11.52 14.96 -13.85
C GLU A 474 -10.62 14.30 -12.80
N ALA A 475 -9.50 13.72 -13.25
CA ALA A 475 -8.51 13.17 -12.33
C ALA A 475 -7.82 14.31 -11.57
N PRO A 476 -7.45 14.12 -10.30
CA PRO A 476 -6.67 15.12 -9.58
C PRO A 476 -5.24 15.21 -10.17
N GLU A 477 -4.59 16.35 -9.96
CA GLU A 477 -3.15 16.47 -10.13
C GLU A 477 -2.46 15.70 -8.99
N ILE A 478 -1.50 14.84 -9.35
CA ILE A 478 -0.80 13.98 -8.39
C ILE A 478 0.69 14.24 -8.53
N ASP A 479 1.27 14.87 -7.53
CA ASP A 479 2.69 15.15 -7.46
C ASP A 479 3.32 14.56 -6.18
N PRO A 480 3.83 13.33 -6.21
CA PRO A 480 4.50 12.73 -5.04
C PRO A 480 5.81 13.42 -4.67
N LYS A 481 6.35 14.27 -5.53
CA LYS A 481 7.67 14.91 -5.37
C LYS A 481 8.75 13.89 -4.99
N TYR A 482 8.74 12.75 -5.69
CA TYR A 482 9.65 11.65 -5.40
C TYR A 482 11.09 12.12 -5.32
N LEU A 483 11.80 11.66 -4.28
CA LEU A 483 13.21 11.95 -4.07
C LEU A 483 13.53 13.45 -4.03
N SER A 484 12.57 14.30 -3.66
CA SER A 484 12.81 15.74 -3.49
C SER A 484 13.74 16.00 -2.30
N ASN A 485 13.67 15.17 -1.26
CA ASN A 485 14.59 15.24 -0.14
C ASN A 485 15.94 14.60 -0.48
N PRO A 486 17.09 15.25 -0.22
CA PRO A 486 18.42 14.70 -0.49
C PRO A 486 18.75 13.42 0.26
N LEU A 487 18.28 13.26 1.51
CA LEU A 487 18.47 12.04 2.31
C LEU A 487 17.81 10.83 1.65
N ASP A 488 16.59 10.97 1.11
CA ASP A 488 15.91 9.89 0.40
C ASP A 488 16.75 9.36 -0.75
N ARG A 489 17.41 10.27 -1.51
CA ARG A 489 18.28 9.88 -2.63
C ARG A 489 19.51 9.10 -2.17
N GLU A 490 20.12 9.52 -1.07
CA GLU A 490 21.31 8.84 -0.56
C GLU A 490 20.96 7.49 0.06
N ILE A 491 19.93 7.44 0.92
CA ILE A 491 19.49 6.22 1.59
C ILE A 491 19.07 5.18 0.55
N PHE A 492 18.25 5.57 -0.42
CA PHE A 492 17.77 4.65 -1.45
C PHE A 492 18.93 4.18 -2.36
N ALA A 493 19.88 5.05 -2.69
CA ALA A 493 21.08 4.64 -3.44
C ALA A 493 21.92 3.59 -2.67
N GLN A 494 22.04 3.70 -1.35
CA GLN A 494 22.73 2.70 -0.55
C GLN A 494 21.98 1.36 -0.54
N HIS A 495 20.65 1.37 -0.41
CA HIS A 495 19.85 0.16 -0.51
C HIS A 495 19.96 -0.49 -1.90
N ILE A 496 19.96 0.27 -2.98
CA ILE A 496 20.16 -0.26 -4.34
C ILE A 496 21.53 -0.91 -4.49
N LYS A 497 22.59 -0.29 -3.98
CA LYS A 497 23.94 -0.88 -3.97
C LYS A 497 24.01 -2.19 -3.21
N TYR A 498 23.22 -2.33 -2.15
CA TYR A 498 23.24 -3.53 -1.31
C TYR A 498 22.57 -4.74 -1.98
N ILE A 499 21.88 -4.57 -3.10
CA ILE A 499 21.38 -5.70 -3.91
C ILE A 499 22.53 -6.60 -4.40
N GLU A 500 23.68 -6.01 -4.77
CA GLU A 500 24.84 -6.76 -5.24
C GLU A 500 25.44 -7.70 -4.18
N PRO A 501 25.74 -7.26 -2.94
CA PRO A 501 26.10 -8.15 -1.85
C PRO A 501 25.12 -9.28 -1.60
N ILE A 502 23.81 -9.00 -1.65
CA ILE A 502 22.75 -10.02 -1.49
C ILE A 502 22.85 -11.06 -2.60
N ALA A 503 22.88 -10.63 -3.87
CA ALA A 503 22.97 -11.52 -5.03
C ALA A 503 24.25 -12.35 -5.08
N SER A 504 25.35 -11.80 -4.56
CA SER A 504 26.68 -12.46 -4.53
C SER A 504 26.86 -13.42 -3.36
N SER A 505 25.96 -13.43 -2.38
CA SER A 505 26.08 -14.26 -1.18
C SER A 505 25.44 -15.64 -1.38
N ALA A 506 26.17 -16.70 -0.95
CA ALA A 506 25.64 -18.05 -0.98
C ALA A 506 24.66 -18.28 0.20
N PRO A 507 23.59 -19.09 0.00
CA PRO A 507 23.29 -19.88 -1.21
C PRO A 507 22.47 -19.16 -2.30
N LEU A 508 22.07 -17.91 -2.11
CA LEU A 508 21.29 -17.18 -3.14
C LEU A 508 22.08 -17.04 -4.44
N ARG A 509 23.39 -16.79 -4.35
CA ARG A 509 24.28 -16.77 -5.52
C ARG A 509 24.18 -18.06 -6.35
N ASP A 510 23.96 -19.20 -5.74
CA ASP A 510 24.02 -20.51 -6.38
C ASP A 510 22.75 -20.80 -7.23
N VAL A 511 21.69 -20.02 -7.06
CA VAL A 511 20.47 -20.05 -7.92
C VAL A 511 20.54 -19.03 -9.06
N LEU A 512 21.63 -18.26 -9.17
CA LEU A 512 21.89 -17.29 -10.24
C LEU A 512 23.01 -17.78 -11.16
N LYS A 513 22.97 -17.45 -12.45
CA LYS A 513 24.07 -17.75 -13.39
C LYS A 513 25.33 -17.02 -12.98
N GLN A 514 26.48 -17.71 -13.14
CA GLN A 514 27.77 -17.16 -12.80
C GLN A 514 28.67 -17.09 -14.06
N PRO A 515 29.39 -15.96 -14.24
CA PRO A 515 29.36 -14.72 -13.44
C PRO A 515 27.97 -14.08 -13.46
N LEU A 516 27.64 -13.23 -12.47
CA LEU A 516 26.32 -12.59 -12.39
C LEU A 516 25.97 -11.83 -13.68
N GLU A 517 24.97 -12.29 -14.38
CA GLU A 517 24.41 -11.67 -15.58
C GLU A 517 23.17 -10.85 -15.22
N ARG A 518 23.16 -9.57 -15.55
CA ARG A 518 22.06 -8.64 -15.26
C ARG A 518 21.24 -8.37 -16.51
N ASN A 519 19.95 -8.20 -16.34
CA ASN A 519 19.02 -7.91 -17.43
C ASN A 519 19.13 -6.50 -18.03
N SER A 520 20.03 -5.65 -17.50
CA SER A 520 20.28 -4.30 -18.00
C SER A 520 21.74 -3.91 -17.81
N PRO A 521 22.42 -3.34 -18.83
CA PRO A 521 23.76 -2.80 -18.67
C PRO A 521 23.85 -1.68 -17.62
N LEU A 522 22.77 -0.92 -17.42
CA LEU A 522 22.69 0.12 -16.40
C LEU A 522 22.66 -0.44 -14.97
N ALA A 523 22.35 -1.70 -14.80
CA ALA A 523 22.27 -2.37 -13.50
C ALA A 523 23.64 -2.77 -12.90
N HIS A 524 24.76 -2.43 -13.56
CA HIS A 524 26.09 -2.52 -12.99
C HIS A 524 26.34 -1.33 -12.05
N ILE A 525 25.99 -1.51 -10.79
CA ILE A 525 26.03 -0.45 -9.76
C ILE A 525 27.39 -0.48 -9.07
N THR A 526 28.33 0.34 -9.54
CA THR A 526 29.69 0.43 -9.01
C THR A 526 29.85 1.39 -7.83
N ASP A 527 29.02 2.42 -7.78
CA ASP A 527 29.09 3.48 -6.77
C ASP A 527 27.72 4.15 -6.54
N SER A 528 27.63 5.09 -5.60
CA SER A 528 26.39 5.79 -5.29
C SER A 528 25.92 6.69 -6.44
N ASN A 529 26.80 7.16 -7.34
CA ASN A 529 26.39 7.93 -8.51
C ASN A 529 25.74 7.03 -9.57
N ALA A 530 26.28 5.83 -9.79
CA ALA A 530 25.67 4.82 -10.64
C ALA A 530 24.29 4.41 -10.09
N ALA A 531 24.17 4.19 -8.77
CA ALA A 531 22.89 3.90 -8.11
C ALA A 531 21.87 5.03 -8.30
N ARG A 532 22.28 6.29 -8.15
CA ARG A 532 21.39 7.46 -8.37
C ARG A 532 20.93 7.59 -9.82
N ARG A 533 21.79 7.36 -10.79
CA ARG A 533 21.39 7.35 -12.22
C ARG A 533 20.44 6.20 -12.53
N TYR A 534 20.74 5.02 -12.02
CA TYR A 534 19.88 3.84 -12.19
C TYR A 534 18.49 4.06 -11.58
N MET A 535 18.44 4.53 -10.35
CA MET A 535 17.22 4.89 -9.64
C MET A 535 16.38 5.92 -10.42
N ALA A 536 16.99 7.00 -10.89
CA ALA A 536 16.29 8.04 -11.65
C ALA A 536 15.62 7.48 -12.92
N SER A 537 16.29 6.55 -13.61
CA SER A 537 15.79 5.94 -14.84
C SER A 537 14.81 4.78 -14.62
N ARG A 538 14.87 4.07 -13.46
CA ARG A 538 14.19 2.79 -13.28
C ARG A 538 13.18 2.74 -12.15
N ALA A 539 13.35 3.55 -11.09
CA ALA A 539 12.44 3.51 -9.95
C ALA A 539 10.98 3.80 -10.36
N ILE A 540 10.07 3.06 -9.79
CA ILE A 540 8.63 3.18 -9.97
C ILE A 540 7.92 3.21 -8.62
N SER A 541 6.64 3.57 -8.60
CA SER A 541 5.78 3.42 -7.43
C SER A 541 5.55 1.94 -7.09
N MET A 542 5.41 1.64 -5.78
CA MET A 542 4.84 0.38 -5.30
C MET A 542 3.31 0.45 -5.16
N TRP A 543 2.70 1.53 -5.65
CA TRP A 543 1.25 1.80 -5.54
C TRP A 543 0.74 1.84 -4.09
N HIS A 544 1.50 2.50 -3.21
CA HIS A 544 1.20 2.65 -1.79
C HIS A 544 0.87 4.11 -1.38
N PRO A 545 0.08 4.89 -2.16
CA PRO A 545 -0.21 6.27 -1.81
C PRO A 545 -0.94 6.35 -0.48
N THR A 546 -0.49 7.26 0.39
CA THR A 546 -1.04 7.49 1.74
C THR A 546 -0.92 8.94 2.17
N GLY A 547 -1.56 9.28 3.28
CA GLY A 547 -1.27 10.49 4.05
C GLY A 547 -1.94 11.78 3.59
N THR A 548 -2.76 11.75 2.55
CA THR A 548 -3.38 12.94 1.93
C THR A 548 -4.59 13.50 2.68
N CYS A 549 -5.11 12.78 3.65
CA CYS A 549 -6.08 13.23 4.66
C CYS A 549 -5.55 12.88 6.06
N VAL A 550 -4.33 13.27 6.34
CA VAL A 550 -3.50 12.75 7.42
C VAL A 550 -4.14 12.90 8.80
N MET A 551 -4.04 11.81 9.60
CA MET A 551 -4.42 11.79 11.00
C MET A 551 -3.32 12.44 11.85
N LEU A 552 -3.52 13.71 12.17
CA LEU A 552 -2.65 14.54 12.99
C LEU A 552 -3.48 15.62 13.72
N PRO A 553 -2.96 16.24 14.77
CA PRO A 553 -3.53 17.48 15.30
C PRO A 553 -3.67 18.57 14.21
N GLU A 554 -4.81 19.29 14.18
CA GLU A 554 -5.09 20.33 13.17
C GLU A 554 -3.96 21.37 13.07
N ARG A 555 -3.37 21.78 14.20
CA ARG A 555 -2.23 22.73 14.27
C ARG A 555 -0.95 22.25 13.54
N LEU A 556 -0.85 20.96 13.22
CA LEU A 556 0.24 20.35 12.45
C LEU A 556 -0.19 20.03 11.01
N GLY A 557 -1.32 20.57 10.56
CA GLY A 557 -1.88 20.31 9.23
C GLY A 557 -2.62 18.98 9.13
N GLY A 558 -3.12 18.46 10.27
CA GLY A 558 -3.99 17.27 10.28
C GLY A 558 -5.33 17.53 9.60
N VAL A 559 -5.86 16.51 8.94
CA VAL A 559 -7.19 16.54 8.31
C VAL A 559 -8.22 15.84 9.20
N VAL A 560 -7.81 14.75 9.85
CA VAL A 560 -8.67 14.02 10.78
C VAL A 560 -8.02 13.88 12.16
N ASP A 561 -8.87 13.78 13.20
CA ASP A 561 -8.46 13.49 14.57
C ASP A 561 -8.18 11.99 14.79
N ALA A 562 -7.75 11.61 16.00
CA ALA A 562 -7.51 10.21 16.36
C ALA A 562 -8.78 9.33 16.36
N SER A 563 -9.96 9.92 16.27
CA SER A 563 -11.23 9.22 16.03
C SER A 563 -11.63 9.22 14.54
N LEU A 564 -10.74 9.65 13.66
CA LEU A 564 -10.92 9.75 12.20
C LEU A 564 -11.97 10.77 11.74
N ARG A 565 -12.40 11.69 12.61
CA ARG A 565 -13.34 12.76 12.28
C ARG A 565 -12.61 13.90 11.59
N VAL A 566 -13.19 14.44 10.53
CA VAL A 566 -12.65 15.61 9.83
C VAL A 566 -12.69 16.83 10.78
N HIS A 567 -11.53 17.48 10.97
CA HIS A 567 -11.42 18.62 11.87
C HIS A 567 -12.40 19.75 11.53
N GLY A 568 -13.14 20.18 12.54
CA GLY A 568 -14.10 21.29 12.39
C GLY A 568 -15.37 20.97 11.60
N VAL A 569 -15.63 19.70 11.26
CA VAL A 569 -16.83 19.27 10.53
C VAL A 569 -17.55 18.16 11.30
N ARG A 570 -18.88 18.28 11.41
CA ARG A 570 -19.70 17.24 12.07
C ARG A 570 -20.19 16.20 11.09
N ASN A 571 -20.40 14.98 11.58
CA ASN A 571 -20.94 13.83 10.84
C ASN A 571 -20.11 13.43 9.62
N LEU A 572 -18.79 13.63 9.65
CA LEU A 572 -17.88 13.30 8.55
C LEU A 572 -16.59 12.66 9.09
N ARG A 573 -16.25 11.50 8.54
CA ARG A 573 -14.96 10.82 8.79
C ARG A 573 -14.28 10.46 7.48
N VAL A 574 -12.96 10.16 7.58
CA VAL A 574 -12.19 9.52 6.51
C VAL A 574 -11.64 8.20 7.04
N VAL A 575 -11.87 7.11 6.30
CA VAL A 575 -11.41 5.76 6.68
C VAL A 575 -10.82 5.07 5.45
N ASP A 576 -9.56 5.30 5.17
CA ASP A 576 -8.76 4.61 4.14
C ASP A 576 -7.27 4.93 4.32
N SER A 577 -6.43 4.61 3.34
CA SER A 577 -4.98 4.87 3.41
C SER A 577 -4.61 6.35 3.48
N SER A 578 -5.52 7.27 3.14
CA SER A 578 -5.24 8.72 3.19
C SER A 578 -4.98 9.24 4.61
N ILE A 579 -5.48 8.53 5.64
CA ILE A 579 -5.32 8.96 7.04
C ILE A 579 -3.94 8.61 7.63
N VAL A 580 -3.18 7.72 6.99
CA VAL A 580 -1.91 7.19 7.54
C VAL A 580 -0.90 8.31 7.80
N PRO A 581 -0.47 8.53 9.05
CA PRO A 581 0.40 9.66 9.36
C PRO A 581 1.85 9.42 8.95
N LEU A 582 2.35 8.19 9.06
CA LEU A 582 3.66 7.78 8.62
C LEU A 582 3.55 6.42 7.93
N LEU A 583 4.03 6.35 6.70
CA LEU A 583 4.02 5.15 5.86
C LEU A 583 4.75 3.99 6.56
N PRO A 584 4.08 2.85 6.87
CA PRO A 584 4.75 1.69 7.45
C PRO A 584 5.59 0.97 6.38
N PRO A 585 6.72 0.34 6.74
CA PRO A 585 7.51 -0.45 5.79
C PRO A 585 6.68 -1.61 5.24
N GLY A 586 6.87 -1.95 3.98
CA GLY A 586 6.16 -3.04 3.30
C GLY A 586 4.80 -2.66 2.70
N ASN A 587 4.06 -3.67 2.22
CA ASN A 587 2.81 -3.46 1.51
C ASN A 587 1.66 -3.07 2.46
N LEU A 588 0.81 -2.14 2.00
CA LEU A 588 -0.17 -1.45 2.85
C LEU A 588 -1.44 -2.23 3.16
N GLN A 589 -1.78 -3.30 2.44
CA GLN A 589 -3.11 -3.89 2.58
C GLN A 589 -3.42 -4.36 4.00
N SER A 590 -2.46 -4.93 4.73
CA SER A 590 -2.63 -5.33 6.13
C SER A 590 -2.98 -4.14 7.03
N THR A 591 -2.31 -3.01 6.82
CA THR A 591 -2.54 -1.75 7.54
C THR A 591 -3.92 -1.18 7.24
N VAL A 592 -4.36 -1.19 5.98
CA VAL A 592 -5.69 -0.68 5.60
C VAL A 592 -6.79 -1.51 6.26
N TYR A 593 -6.67 -2.83 6.28
CA TYR A 593 -7.64 -3.69 6.98
C TYR A 593 -7.63 -3.43 8.49
N ALA A 594 -6.46 -3.34 9.13
CA ALA A 594 -6.37 -3.07 10.57
C ALA A 594 -6.95 -1.70 10.94
N VAL A 595 -6.66 -0.65 10.15
CA VAL A 595 -7.27 0.68 10.29
C VAL A 595 -8.79 0.59 10.20
N THR A 596 -9.31 -0.17 9.26
CA THR A 596 -10.75 -0.32 9.04
C THR A 596 -11.44 -1.05 10.19
N GLU A 597 -10.84 -2.14 10.70
CA GLU A 597 -11.36 -2.86 11.86
C GLU A 597 -11.42 -1.97 13.11
N ARG A 598 -10.38 -1.15 13.35
CA ARG A 598 -10.38 -0.16 14.43
C ARG A 598 -11.42 0.94 14.20
N ALA A 599 -11.51 1.47 12.97
CA ALA A 599 -12.49 2.49 12.62
C ALA A 599 -13.93 2.01 12.87
N ALA A 600 -14.22 0.75 12.58
CA ALA A 600 -15.53 0.16 12.84
C ALA A 600 -15.86 0.21 14.34
N ASP A 601 -14.93 -0.18 15.21
CA ASP A 601 -15.13 -0.15 16.65
C ASP A 601 -15.28 1.31 17.16
N LEU A 602 -14.45 2.24 16.69
CA LEU A 602 -14.58 3.68 17.02
C LEU A 602 -15.92 4.28 16.61
N ILE A 603 -16.47 3.90 15.45
CA ILE A 603 -17.76 4.38 14.97
C ILE A 603 -18.89 3.74 15.80
N LYS A 604 -18.83 2.43 16.03
CA LYS A 604 -19.82 1.73 16.85
C LYS A 604 -19.90 2.31 18.27
N GLU A 605 -18.74 2.53 18.90
CA GLU A 605 -18.66 3.15 20.23
C GLU A 605 -19.28 4.56 20.24
N ALA A 606 -18.95 5.40 19.26
CA ALA A 606 -19.47 6.76 19.15
C ALA A 606 -20.99 6.83 19.00
N HIS A 607 -21.62 5.77 18.51
CA HIS A 607 -23.06 5.68 18.29
C HIS A 607 -23.78 4.66 19.19
N GLY A 608 -23.10 4.08 20.17
CA GLY A 608 -23.68 3.10 21.11
C GLY A 608 -24.18 1.84 20.42
N LEU A 609 -23.44 1.31 19.45
CA LEU A 609 -23.81 0.15 18.62
C LEU A 609 -23.12 -1.17 19.06
N ASN A 610 -22.60 -1.24 20.26
CA ASN A 610 -21.90 -2.41 20.81
C ASN A 610 -22.88 -3.49 21.26
#